data_0660888c7ee6ee76facbe9aa7f25caae
#
_entry.id   0660888c7ee6ee76facbe9aa7f25caae
#
_cell.length_a   1.000
_cell.length_b   1.000
_cell.length_c   1.000
_cell.angle_alpha   90.00
_cell.angle_beta   90.00
_cell.angle_gamma   90.00
#
_symmetry.space_group_name_H-M   'P 1'
#
loop_
_entity.id
_entity.type
_entity.pdbx_description
1 polymer ?
#
loop_
_entity_poly.entity_id
_entity_poly.type
_entity_poly.pdbx_seq_one_letter_code
_entity_poly.pdbx_strand_id
1 'polypeptide(L)'
;MKKTIIVMPVANEENTMQGVLNEILALPYDNLYIYPVIDNFSKDRTEEIIRNTALRSEKVKLIFYRESNGVISCYLEGFRQALKDGAEFIIEMDGGGSHLPKEIPQFIEKLEEGYDCVFGSRFMKNGNVSNLPFYRRVLSSGGTILANFVLGTHLADMTSGFEAFRRDILERMNLDHFLSTGHMYQTEMRYYCRNFHTIEVPIHYIGGTSSLKFKSVTEALRILFQLKKHEKQIFIQ
;
A
#
# COMPACT_ATOMS: atom_id res chain seq x y z
N MET A 1 7.84 1.69 -21.72
CA MET A 1 7.12 1.62 -20.43
C MET A 1 8.13 1.52 -19.30
N LYS A 2 7.92 2.25 -18.23
CA LYS A 2 8.78 2.29 -17.06
C LYS A 2 8.68 1.01 -16.24
N LYS A 3 9.79 0.58 -15.64
CA LYS A 3 9.80 -0.59 -14.76
C LYS A 3 8.93 -0.32 -13.54
N THR A 4 7.84 -1.07 -13.41
CA THR A 4 6.88 -0.96 -12.33
C THR A 4 6.97 -2.19 -11.44
N ILE A 5 7.07 -2.00 -10.13
CA ILE A 5 7.11 -3.08 -9.15
C ILE A 5 5.95 -2.91 -8.18
N ILE A 6 5.15 -3.96 -8.05
CA ILE A 6 4.07 -4.05 -7.06
C ILE A 6 4.65 -4.71 -5.80
N VAL A 7 4.58 -4.03 -4.69
CA VAL A 7 4.97 -4.53 -3.37
C VAL A 7 3.72 -4.99 -2.63
N MET A 8 3.70 -6.26 -2.23
CA MET A 8 2.54 -6.89 -1.58
C MET A 8 2.98 -7.65 -0.32
N PRO A 9 2.81 -7.11 0.88
CA PRO A 9 2.86 -7.91 2.10
C PRO A 9 1.80 -8.99 2.11
N VAL A 10 2.20 -10.22 2.43
CA VAL A 10 1.31 -11.38 2.41
C VAL A 10 1.56 -12.29 3.62
N ALA A 11 0.48 -12.72 4.26
CA ALA A 11 0.54 -13.70 5.35
C ALA A 11 -0.80 -14.44 5.46
N ASN A 12 -0.77 -15.77 5.36
CA ASN A 12 -1.95 -16.64 5.45
C ASN A 12 -3.03 -16.33 4.39
N GLU A 13 -2.60 -16.22 3.12
CA GLU A 13 -3.44 -15.89 1.96
C GLU A 13 -3.53 -17.05 0.96
N GLU A 14 -3.40 -18.31 1.40
CA GLU A 14 -3.38 -19.48 0.52
C GLU A 14 -4.61 -19.60 -0.38
N ASN A 15 -5.77 -19.06 0.05
CA ASN A 15 -7.02 -19.12 -0.70
C ASN A 15 -7.14 -18.07 -1.81
N THR A 16 -6.40 -16.97 -1.72
CA THR A 16 -6.53 -15.80 -2.61
C THR A 16 -5.29 -15.56 -3.45
N MET A 17 -4.11 -15.89 -2.92
CA MET A 17 -2.81 -15.52 -3.49
C MET A 17 -2.64 -15.95 -4.95
N GLN A 18 -2.98 -17.20 -5.31
CA GLN A 18 -2.83 -17.66 -6.69
C GLN A 18 -3.69 -16.88 -7.68
N GLY A 19 -4.93 -16.54 -7.28
CA GLY A 19 -5.85 -15.73 -8.10
C GLY A 19 -5.29 -14.34 -8.34
N VAL A 20 -4.85 -13.66 -7.27
CA VAL A 20 -4.27 -12.31 -7.35
C VAL A 20 -3.02 -12.28 -8.25
N LEU A 21 -2.09 -13.24 -8.08
CA LEU A 21 -0.90 -13.33 -8.92
C LEU A 21 -1.26 -13.55 -10.40
N ASN A 22 -2.21 -14.43 -10.70
CA ASN A 22 -2.65 -14.71 -12.06
C ASN A 22 -3.30 -13.48 -12.72
N GLU A 23 -4.14 -12.75 -11.99
CA GLU A 23 -4.79 -11.54 -12.48
C GLU A 23 -3.76 -10.44 -12.81
N ILE A 24 -2.75 -10.23 -11.95
CA ILE A 24 -1.70 -9.25 -12.20
C ILE A 24 -0.84 -9.66 -13.39
N LEU A 25 -0.45 -10.94 -13.47
CA LEU A 25 0.36 -11.46 -14.58
C LEU A 25 -0.37 -11.42 -15.93
N ALA A 26 -1.70 -11.42 -15.93
CA ALA A 26 -2.52 -11.28 -17.12
C ALA A 26 -2.66 -9.84 -17.63
N LEU A 27 -2.25 -8.83 -16.86
CA LEU A 27 -2.26 -7.44 -17.29
C LEU A 27 -1.27 -7.22 -18.47
N PRO A 28 -1.60 -6.39 -19.46
CA PRO A 28 -0.82 -6.20 -20.68
C PRO A 28 0.42 -5.31 -20.45
N TYR A 29 1.24 -5.62 -19.45
CA TYR A 29 2.42 -4.85 -19.09
C TYR A 29 3.66 -5.74 -19.03
N ASP A 30 4.60 -5.57 -19.96
CA ASP A 30 5.84 -6.37 -19.99
C ASP A 30 6.78 -6.02 -18.83
N ASN A 31 6.82 -4.75 -18.42
CA ASN A 31 7.71 -4.25 -17.37
C ASN A 31 7.03 -4.16 -15.99
N LEU A 32 5.99 -4.94 -15.74
CA LEU A 32 5.30 -5.05 -14.46
C LEU A 32 5.80 -6.28 -13.70
N TYR A 33 6.32 -6.07 -12.50
CA TYR A 33 6.86 -7.09 -11.61
C TYR A 33 6.10 -7.13 -10.29
N ILE A 34 6.08 -8.28 -9.64
CA ILE A 34 5.34 -8.53 -8.42
C ILE A 34 6.33 -8.98 -7.35
N TYR A 35 6.39 -8.24 -6.24
CA TYR A 35 7.24 -8.53 -5.09
C TYR A 35 6.36 -8.87 -3.88
N PRO A 36 5.88 -10.11 -3.76
CA PRO A 36 5.24 -10.57 -2.53
C PRO A 36 6.30 -10.59 -1.42
N VAL A 37 6.01 -9.93 -0.31
CA VAL A 37 6.86 -9.90 0.89
C VAL A 37 6.21 -10.73 1.97
N ILE A 38 6.82 -11.86 2.29
CA ILE A 38 6.33 -12.80 3.30
C ILE A 38 7.19 -12.75 4.56
N ASP A 39 6.58 -12.88 5.70
CA ASP A 39 7.24 -12.91 7.01
C ASP A 39 7.01 -14.23 7.77
N ASN A 40 7.54 -14.29 8.99
CA ASN A 40 7.42 -15.47 9.85
C ASN A 40 6.00 -15.71 10.40
N PHE A 41 5.05 -14.80 10.20
CA PHE A 41 3.66 -14.92 10.64
C PHE A 41 2.81 -15.77 9.70
N SER A 42 3.24 -15.92 8.44
CA SER A 42 2.59 -16.83 7.48
C SER A 42 2.87 -18.29 7.83
N LYS A 43 1.81 -19.08 7.99
CA LYS A 43 1.90 -20.48 8.44
C LYS A 43 1.18 -21.48 7.54
N ASP A 44 0.51 -20.98 6.51
CA ASP A 44 -0.21 -21.76 5.51
C ASP A 44 0.64 -21.97 4.23
N ARG A 45 0.00 -22.34 3.14
CA ARG A 45 0.66 -22.62 1.85
C ARG A 45 0.95 -21.37 1.02
N THR A 46 0.80 -20.17 1.57
CA THR A 46 1.04 -18.91 0.84
C THR A 46 2.45 -18.86 0.24
N GLU A 47 3.48 -19.20 1.03
CA GLU A 47 4.87 -19.22 0.55
C GLU A 47 5.07 -20.21 -0.61
N GLU A 48 4.53 -21.41 -0.50
CA GLU A 48 4.60 -22.46 -1.54
C GLU A 48 3.99 -21.96 -2.86
N ILE A 49 2.81 -21.34 -2.80
CA ILE A 49 2.11 -20.78 -3.96
C ILE A 49 2.95 -19.74 -4.67
N ILE A 50 3.54 -18.81 -3.91
CA ILE A 50 4.38 -17.74 -4.48
C ILE A 50 5.64 -18.33 -5.11
N ARG A 51 6.33 -19.25 -4.43
CA ARG A 51 7.53 -19.93 -4.97
C ARG A 51 7.23 -20.66 -6.28
N ASN A 52 6.14 -21.41 -6.32
CA ASN A 52 5.72 -22.14 -7.51
C ASN A 52 5.38 -21.19 -8.67
N THR A 53 4.85 -20.00 -8.39
CA THR A 53 4.58 -18.99 -9.41
C THR A 53 5.88 -18.32 -9.89
N ALA A 54 6.81 -18.03 -8.99
CA ALA A 54 8.11 -17.45 -9.32
C ALA A 54 8.97 -18.40 -10.20
N LEU A 55 8.85 -19.72 -10.02
CA LEU A 55 9.50 -20.70 -10.90
C LEU A 55 8.98 -20.67 -12.33
N ARG A 56 7.77 -20.17 -12.57
CA ARG A 56 7.11 -20.11 -13.88
C ARG A 56 7.15 -18.73 -14.52
N SER A 57 7.45 -17.68 -13.73
CA SER A 57 7.44 -16.31 -14.21
C SER A 57 8.52 -15.47 -13.52
N GLU A 58 9.47 -14.99 -14.31
CA GLU A 58 10.52 -14.06 -13.85
C GLU A 58 9.95 -12.71 -13.35
N LYS A 59 8.68 -12.43 -13.62
CA LYS A 59 8.00 -11.24 -13.12
C LYS A 59 7.66 -11.32 -11.63
N VAL A 60 7.73 -12.50 -10.99
CA VAL A 60 7.44 -12.70 -9.57
C VAL A 60 8.72 -12.93 -8.80
N LYS A 61 9.02 -12.07 -7.84
CA LYS A 61 10.17 -12.20 -6.93
C LYS A 61 9.69 -12.27 -5.49
N LEU A 62 9.72 -13.47 -4.90
CA LEU A 62 9.43 -13.64 -3.48
C LEU A 62 10.54 -12.98 -2.63
N ILE A 63 10.12 -12.12 -1.70
CA ILE A 63 10.98 -11.55 -0.66
C ILE A 63 10.58 -12.19 0.67
N PHE A 64 11.54 -12.85 1.32
CA PHE A 64 11.33 -13.41 2.66
C PHE A 64 11.97 -12.49 3.70
N TYR A 65 11.15 -11.81 4.51
CA TYR A 65 11.61 -10.84 5.49
C TYR A 65 11.48 -11.40 6.92
N ARG A 66 12.55 -12.00 7.43
CA ARG A 66 12.58 -12.66 8.74
C ARG A 66 12.52 -11.71 9.93
N GLU A 67 13.02 -10.49 9.74
CA GLU A 67 13.08 -9.46 10.80
C GLU A 67 11.78 -8.64 10.88
N SER A 68 10.74 -9.08 10.17
CA SER A 68 9.46 -8.39 10.17
C SER A 68 8.87 -8.30 11.58
N ASN A 69 8.37 -7.11 11.88
CA ASN A 69 7.55 -6.84 13.06
C ASN A 69 6.08 -6.52 12.69
N GLY A 70 5.68 -6.88 11.48
CA GLY A 70 4.31 -6.72 10.96
C GLY A 70 4.26 -6.17 9.53
N VAL A 71 3.05 -5.95 9.03
CA VAL A 71 2.77 -5.62 7.63
C VAL A 71 3.54 -4.39 7.12
N ILE A 72 3.70 -3.37 7.96
CA ILE A 72 4.37 -2.12 7.55
C ILE A 72 5.85 -2.36 7.28
N SER A 73 6.53 -3.12 8.15
CA SER A 73 7.93 -3.46 7.92
C SER A 73 8.12 -4.27 6.63
N CYS A 74 7.14 -5.07 6.23
CA CYS A 74 7.15 -5.78 4.96
C CYS A 74 6.99 -4.82 3.76
N TYR A 75 6.11 -3.80 3.86
CA TYR A 75 6.02 -2.76 2.83
C TYR A 75 7.34 -2.03 2.67
N LEU A 76 7.91 -1.54 3.76
CA LEU A 76 9.16 -0.78 3.74
C LEU A 76 10.33 -1.60 3.19
N GLU A 77 10.43 -2.89 3.54
CA GLU A 77 11.44 -3.78 2.96
C GLU A 77 11.18 -4.02 1.46
N GLY A 78 9.93 -4.23 1.08
CA GLY A 78 9.55 -4.33 -0.33
C GLY A 78 9.94 -3.09 -1.14
N PHE A 79 9.76 -1.89 -0.59
CA PHE A 79 10.19 -0.64 -1.23
C PHE A 79 11.71 -0.58 -1.39
N ARG A 80 12.49 -0.95 -0.35
CA ARG A 80 13.95 -1.00 -0.45
C ARG A 80 14.40 -1.94 -1.56
N GLN A 81 13.80 -3.13 -1.65
CA GLN A 81 14.13 -4.10 -2.70
C GLN A 81 13.72 -3.59 -4.09
N ALA A 82 12.54 -2.97 -4.22
CA ALA A 82 12.08 -2.38 -5.47
C ALA A 82 13.01 -1.25 -5.95
N LEU A 83 13.43 -0.35 -5.05
CA LEU A 83 14.38 0.71 -5.33
C LEU A 83 15.75 0.14 -5.76
N LYS A 84 16.26 -0.84 -5.04
CA LYS A 84 17.52 -1.54 -5.36
C LYS A 84 17.49 -2.19 -6.73
N ASP A 85 16.37 -2.77 -7.12
CA ASP A 85 16.19 -3.46 -8.39
C ASP A 85 15.81 -2.51 -9.54
N GLY A 86 15.86 -1.20 -9.31
CA GLY A 86 15.70 -0.19 -10.35
C GLY A 86 14.25 0.06 -10.77
N ALA A 87 13.27 -0.10 -9.86
CA ALA A 87 11.91 0.34 -10.12
C ALA A 87 11.87 1.84 -10.44
N GLU A 88 11.11 2.24 -11.43
CA GLU A 88 10.79 3.64 -11.70
C GLU A 88 9.43 4.03 -11.09
N PHE A 89 8.50 3.05 -11.05
CA PHE A 89 7.23 3.15 -10.36
C PHE A 89 7.11 2.03 -9.34
N ILE A 90 6.62 2.35 -8.15
CA ILE A 90 6.38 1.40 -7.08
C ILE A 90 4.91 1.50 -6.68
N ILE A 91 4.22 0.37 -6.65
CA ILE A 91 2.82 0.27 -6.26
C ILE A 91 2.73 -0.52 -4.96
N GLU A 92 2.08 0.06 -3.96
CA GLU A 92 1.68 -0.60 -2.73
C GLU A 92 0.30 -1.21 -2.89
N MET A 93 0.13 -2.50 -2.55
CA MET A 93 -1.13 -3.21 -2.70
C MET A 93 -1.23 -4.35 -1.67
N ASP A 94 -2.40 -4.55 -1.07
CA ASP A 94 -2.66 -5.71 -0.22
C ASP A 94 -2.67 -7.01 -1.02
N GLY A 95 -2.02 -8.05 -0.51
CA GLY A 95 -1.94 -9.35 -1.18
C GLY A 95 -3.18 -10.26 -0.99
N GLY A 96 -4.10 -9.91 -0.08
CA GLY A 96 -5.27 -10.72 0.29
C GLY A 96 -6.49 -10.60 -0.64
N GLY A 97 -6.37 -9.92 -1.79
CA GLY A 97 -7.47 -9.76 -2.75
C GLY A 97 -8.48 -8.65 -2.38
N SER A 98 -8.16 -7.81 -1.39
CA SER A 98 -8.96 -6.64 -1.03
C SER A 98 -8.90 -5.54 -2.10
N HIS A 99 -7.79 -5.41 -2.79
CA HIS A 99 -7.56 -4.52 -3.92
C HIS A 99 -7.65 -5.31 -5.23
N LEU A 100 -8.32 -4.76 -6.22
CA LEU A 100 -8.56 -5.44 -7.49
C LEU A 100 -7.40 -5.19 -8.47
N PRO A 101 -6.71 -6.23 -8.97
CA PRO A 101 -5.60 -6.09 -9.92
C PRO A 101 -5.97 -5.30 -11.18
N LYS A 102 -7.20 -5.39 -11.66
CA LYS A 102 -7.71 -4.63 -12.82
C LYS A 102 -7.66 -3.10 -12.65
N GLU A 103 -7.44 -2.61 -11.43
CA GLU A 103 -7.33 -1.18 -11.14
C GLU A 103 -5.87 -0.67 -11.21
N ILE A 104 -4.87 -1.56 -11.29
CA ILE A 104 -3.45 -1.20 -11.42
C ILE A 104 -3.19 -0.27 -12.61
N PRO A 105 -3.79 -0.49 -13.81
CA PRO A 105 -3.54 0.38 -14.97
C PRO A 105 -3.75 1.85 -14.72
N GLN A 106 -4.80 2.26 -14.00
CA GLN A 106 -5.08 3.67 -13.72
C GLN A 106 -3.99 4.33 -12.85
N PHE A 107 -3.34 3.58 -11.95
CA PHE A 107 -2.22 4.11 -11.16
C PHE A 107 -0.99 4.35 -12.05
N ILE A 108 -0.67 3.39 -12.93
CA ILE A 108 0.45 3.51 -13.87
C ILE A 108 0.21 4.69 -14.81
N GLU A 109 -0.98 4.82 -15.37
CA GLU A 109 -1.37 5.92 -16.26
C GLU A 109 -1.14 7.29 -15.60
N LYS A 110 -1.59 7.47 -14.36
CA LYS A 110 -1.41 8.74 -13.64
C LYS A 110 0.07 9.05 -13.35
N LEU A 111 0.88 8.04 -13.01
CA LEU A 111 2.32 8.23 -12.86
C LEU A 111 3.00 8.58 -14.19
N GLU A 112 2.53 8.01 -15.32
CA GLU A 112 3.01 8.35 -16.66
C GLU A 112 2.58 9.76 -17.09
N GLU A 113 1.40 10.24 -16.67
CA GLU A 113 0.95 11.62 -16.85
C GLU A 113 1.78 12.65 -16.06
N GLY A 114 2.64 12.19 -15.14
CA GLY A 114 3.56 13.07 -14.40
C GLY A 114 3.17 13.35 -12.96
N TYR A 115 2.16 12.66 -12.42
CA TYR A 115 1.90 12.69 -10.98
C TYR A 115 3.03 11.97 -10.23
N ASP A 116 3.38 12.49 -9.07
CA ASP A 116 4.43 11.94 -8.21
C ASP A 116 3.91 10.79 -7.35
N CYS A 117 2.68 10.95 -6.85
CA CYS A 117 1.98 9.94 -6.06
C CYS A 117 0.53 9.80 -6.51
N VAL A 118 0.03 8.56 -6.50
CA VAL A 118 -1.37 8.24 -6.84
C VAL A 118 -1.98 7.44 -5.70
N PHE A 119 -3.11 7.89 -5.19
CA PHE A 119 -3.79 7.27 -4.05
C PHE A 119 -5.12 6.69 -4.46
N GLY A 120 -5.33 5.40 -4.17
CA GLY A 120 -6.64 4.77 -4.33
C GLY A 120 -7.62 5.31 -3.29
N SER A 121 -8.80 5.74 -3.74
CA SER A 121 -9.84 6.32 -2.88
C SER A 121 -11.15 5.56 -3.04
N ARG A 122 -11.66 5.07 -1.89
CA ARG A 122 -12.94 4.35 -1.79
C ARG A 122 -14.13 5.30 -1.69
N PHE A 123 -13.88 6.55 -1.32
CA PHE A 123 -14.91 7.52 -0.94
C PHE A 123 -15.10 8.66 -1.94
N MET A 124 -14.28 8.72 -2.97
CA MET A 124 -14.51 9.65 -4.08
C MET A 124 -15.60 9.13 -5.03
N LYS A 125 -16.04 9.98 -5.98
CA LYS A 125 -16.99 9.59 -7.04
C LYS A 125 -16.45 8.37 -7.81
N ASN A 126 -17.27 7.35 -8.00
CA ASN A 126 -16.97 6.05 -8.60
C ASN A 126 -16.09 5.12 -7.73
N GLY A 127 -15.65 5.55 -6.55
CA GLY A 127 -15.09 4.64 -5.56
C GLY A 127 -16.16 3.80 -4.89
N ASN A 128 -15.81 2.62 -4.41
CA ASN A 128 -16.76 1.73 -3.76
C ASN A 128 -16.12 0.86 -2.67
N VAL A 129 -16.97 0.37 -1.77
CA VAL A 129 -16.58 -0.58 -0.71
C VAL A 129 -17.63 -1.68 -0.65
N SER A 130 -17.22 -2.93 -0.87
CA SER A 130 -18.05 -4.12 -0.68
C SER A 130 -17.63 -4.89 0.57
N ASN A 131 -18.56 -5.64 1.16
CA ASN A 131 -18.32 -6.56 2.27
C ASN A 131 -17.66 -5.93 3.52
N LEU A 132 -17.80 -4.61 3.71
CA LEU A 132 -17.30 -3.93 4.89
C LEU A 132 -18.46 -3.56 5.81
N PRO A 133 -18.43 -3.93 7.11
CA PRO A 133 -19.46 -3.55 8.08
C PRO A 133 -19.64 -2.02 8.13
N PHE A 134 -20.88 -1.57 8.25
CA PHE A 134 -21.23 -0.14 8.23
C PHE A 134 -20.41 0.70 9.23
N TYR A 135 -20.22 0.20 10.46
CA TYR A 135 -19.43 0.90 11.48
C TYR A 135 -17.97 1.14 11.05
N ARG A 136 -17.37 0.22 10.31
CA ARG A 136 -15.99 0.38 9.81
C ARG A 136 -15.91 1.42 8.70
N ARG A 137 -16.95 1.50 7.88
CA ARG A 137 -17.10 2.53 6.87
C ARG A 137 -17.17 3.91 7.50
N VAL A 138 -17.98 4.06 8.56
CA VAL A 138 -18.09 5.28 9.35
C VAL A 138 -16.76 5.63 10.03
N LEU A 139 -16.06 4.65 10.62
CA LEU A 139 -14.74 4.87 11.22
C LEU A 139 -13.69 5.32 10.22
N SER A 140 -13.62 4.71 9.03
CA SER A 140 -12.67 5.12 8.00
C SER A 140 -13.00 6.52 7.45
N SER A 141 -14.27 6.82 7.18
CA SER A 141 -14.68 8.16 6.71
C SER A 141 -14.46 9.21 7.80
N GLY A 142 -14.83 8.92 9.05
CA GLY A 142 -14.59 9.82 10.19
C GLY A 142 -13.10 10.02 10.46
N GLY A 143 -12.29 8.96 10.35
CA GLY A 143 -10.84 9.02 10.43
C GLY A 143 -10.23 9.92 9.34
N THR A 144 -10.73 9.82 8.11
CA THR A 144 -10.33 10.70 7.00
C THR A 144 -10.65 12.18 7.29
N ILE A 145 -11.86 12.46 7.76
CA ILE A 145 -12.27 13.85 8.10
C ILE A 145 -11.36 14.42 9.20
N LEU A 146 -11.14 13.63 10.26
CA LEU A 146 -10.29 14.05 11.37
C LEU A 146 -8.82 14.25 10.94
N ALA A 147 -8.28 13.32 10.13
CA ALA A 147 -6.92 13.42 9.60
C ALA A 147 -6.76 14.68 8.74
N ASN A 148 -7.67 14.92 7.81
CA ASN A 148 -7.67 16.14 6.99
C ASN A 148 -7.70 17.40 7.84
N PHE A 149 -8.57 17.46 8.85
CA PHE A 149 -8.67 18.62 9.74
C PHE A 149 -7.37 18.85 10.54
N VAL A 150 -6.82 17.81 11.16
CA VAL A 150 -5.61 17.94 11.99
C VAL A 150 -4.37 18.19 11.14
N LEU A 151 -4.23 17.51 9.99
CA LEU A 151 -3.01 17.55 9.17
C LEU A 151 -3.05 18.67 8.11
N GLY A 152 -4.22 19.26 7.85
CA GLY A 152 -4.39 20.28 6.82
C GLY A 152 -4.32 19.69 5.40
N THR A 153 -4.79 18.45 5.23
CA THR A 153 -4.90 17.76 3.94
C THR A 153 -6.34 17.78 3.42
N HIS A 154 -6.56 17.41 2.16
CA HIS A 154 -7.88 17.48 1.52
C HIS A 154 -8.18 16.24 0.67
N LEU A 155 -7.70 15.05 1.09
CA LEU A 155 -7.94 13.81 0.39
C LEU A 155 -9.32 13.24 0.74
N ALA A 156 -9.96 12.61 -0.24
CA ALA A 156 -11.25 11.94 -0.02
C ALA A 156 -11.08 10.65 0.81
N ASP A 157 -9.91 10.02 0.77
CA ASP A 157 -9.60 8.83 1.56
C ASP A 157 -8.16 8.87 2.10
N MET A 158 -7.99 8.93 3.41
CA MET A 158 -6.70 8.94 4.10
C MET A 158 -6.24 7.55 4.58
N THR A 159 -7.02 6.50 4.31
CA THR A 159 -6.86 5.21 4.99
C THR A 159 -6.83 3.99 4.05
N SER A 160 -6.80 4.18 2.75
CA SER A 160 -6.65 3.11 1.77
C SER A 160 -5.18 2.76 1.57
N GLY A 161 -4.86 1.46 1.51
CA GLY A 161 -3.50 0.95 1.28
C GLY A 161 -3.20 0.62 -0.19
N PHE A 162 -3.94 1.17 -1.15
CA PHE A 162 -3.62 1.05 -2.57
C PHE A 162 -3.02 2.38 -3.04
N GLU A 163 -1.70 2.41 -3.17
CA GLU A 163 -0.95 3.63 -3.41
C GLU A 163 0.14 3.37 -4.46
N ALA A 164 0.52 4.41 -5.19
CA ALA A 164 1.63 4.31 -6.14
C ALA A 164 2.52 5.56 -6.09
N PHE A 165 3.80 5.34 -6.32
CA PHE A 165 4.84 6.34 -6.15
C PHE A 165 5.83 6.30 -7.30
N ARG A 166 6.33 7.46 -7.69
CA ARG A 166 7.56 7.55 -8.48
C ARG A 166 8.76 7.21 -7.59
N ARG A 167 9.79 6.65 -8.20
CA ARG A 167 11.04 6.27 -7.55
C ARG A 167 11.62 7.37 -6.67
N ASP A 168 11.77 8.56 -7.23
CA ASP A 168 12.42 9.70 -6.58
C ASP A 168 11.71 10.17 -5.30
N ILE A 169 10.42 9.90 -5.17
CA ILE A 169 9.67 10.22 -3.95
C ILE A 169 10.09 9.31 -2.80
N LEU A 170 10.15 7.99 -3.04
CA LEU A 170 10.56 7.04 -2.01
C LEU A 170 12.06 7.12 -1.69
N GLU A 171 12.91 7.49 -2.66
CA GLU A 171 14.35 7.72 -2.41
C GLU A 171 14.63 8.92 -1.51
N ARG A 172 13.73 9.93 -1.52
CA ARG A 172 13.82 11.08 -0.63
C ARG A 172 13.35 10.77 0.80
N MET A 173 12.63 9.68 1.01
CA MET A 173 12.09 9.31 2.31
C MET A 173 13.08 8.42 3.08
N ASN A 174 13.29 8.74 4.34
CA ASN A 174 13.94 7.83 5.26
C ASN A 174 12.93 6.77 5.73
N LEU A 175 12.94 5.62 5.05
CA LEU A 175 11.99 4.54 5.30
C LEU A 175 12.10 3.92 6.71
N ASP A 176 13.16 4.23 7.47
CA ASP A 176 13.34 3.76 8.85
C ASP A 176 12.65 4.67 9.88
N HIS A 177 12.16 5.83 9.47
CA HIS A 177 11.62 6.85 10.37
C HIS A 177 10.10 6.98 10.36
N PHE A 178 9.37 5.97 9.86
CA PHE A 178 7.91 5.95 10.02
C PHE A 178 7.52 5.72 11.49
N LEU A 179 6.56 6.52 11.97
CA LEU A 179 6.03 6.42 13.33
C LEU A 179 5.02 5.28 13.50
N SER A 180 4.31 5.01 12.42
CA SER A 180 3.18 4.07 12.43
C SER A 180 3.65 2.63 12.38
N THR A 181 3.07 1.81 13.25
CA THR A 181 3.25 0.35 13.24
C THR A 181 1.96 -0.40 12.86
N GLY A 182 0.89 0.35 12.54
CA GLY A 182 -0.44 -0.18 12.23
C GLY A 182 -1.21 0.66 11.22
N HIS A 183 -2.52 0.71 11.36
CA HIS A 183 -3.46 1.30 10.38
C HIS A 183 -3.25 2.78 10.03
N MET A 184 -2.42 3.50 10.81
CA MET A 184 -2.11 4.91 10.52
C MET A 184 -1.01 5.08 9.46
N TYR A 185 -0.37 4.02 9.04
CA TYR A 185 0.71 4.06 8.06
C TYR A 185 0.28 4.75 6.75
N GLN A 186 -0.85 4.39 6.18
CA GLN A 186 -1.35 5.02 4.94
C GLN A 186 -1.63 6.52 5.14
N THR A 187 -2.20 6.88 6.29
CA THR A 187 -2.41 8.30 6.64
C THR A 187 -1.08 9.05 6.77
N GLU A 188 -0.08 8.43 7.37
CA GLU A 188 1.28 8.98 7.52
C GLU A 188 1.96 9.14 6.16
N MET A 189 1.93 8.11 5.31
CA MET A 189 2.48 8.16 3.95
C MET A 189 1.85 9.29 3.13
N ARG A 190 0.52 9.39 3.10
CA ARG A 190 -0.21 10.44 2.38
C ARG A 190 0.10 11.83 2.92
N TYR A 191 0.25 11.96 4.23
CA TYR A 191 0.65 13.23 4.83
C TYR A 191 2.05 13.66 4.37
N TYR A 192 3.01 12.77 4.35
CA TYR A 192 4.35 13.08 3.85
C TYR A 192 4.35 13.41 2.35
N CYS A 193 3.49 12.79 1.58
CA CYS A 193 3.35 13.05 0.15
C CYS A 193 2.55 14.31 -0.20
N ARG A 194 1.91 15.02 0.73
CA ARG A 194 0.96 16.11 0.47
C ARG A 194 1.53 17.31 -0.32
N ASN A 195 2.83 17.51 -0.30
CA ASN A 195 3.51 18.62 -0.99
C ASN A 195 4.02 18.23 -2.39
N PHE A 196 3.86 16.98 -2.80
CA PHE A 196 4.17 16.51 -4.14
C PHE A 196 2.93 16.61 -5.05
N HIS A 197 3.12 16.43 -6.34
CA HIS A 197 2.03 16.41 -7.31
C HIS A 197 1.23 15.11 -7.17
N THR A 198 0.16 15.14 -6.35
CA THR A 198 -0.63 13.97 -5.98
C THR A 198 -2.00 13.96 -6.64
N ILE A 199 -2.55 12.77 -6.86
CA ILE A 199 -3.93 12.58 -7.33
C ILE A 199 -4.58 11.39 -6.63
N GLU A 200 -5.90 11.43 -6.45
CA GLU A 200 -6.70 10.26 -6.06
C GLU A 200 -7.37 9.65 -7.28
N VAL A 201 -7.43 8.31 -7.30
CA VAL A 201 -8.16 7.52 -8.31
C VAL A 201 -9.21 6.65 -7.62
N PRO A 202 -10.39 6.44 -8.22
CA PRO A 202 -11.43 5.63 -7.59
C PRO A 202 -11.03 4.16 -7.58
N ILE A 203 -11.22 3.51 -6.43
CA ILE A 203 -11.01 2.07 -6.29
C ILE A 203 -12.25 1.38 -5.72
N HIS A 204 -12.38 0.09 -6.01
CA HIS A 204 -13.34 -0.78 -5.40
C HIS A 204 -12.64 -1.69 -4.39
N TYR A 205 -12.79 -1.41 -3.11
CA TYR A 205 -12.23 -2.20 -2.02
C TYR A 205 -13.18 -3.31 -1.59
N ILE A 206 -12.67 -4.54 -1.51
CA ILE A 206 -13.41 -5.69 -0.99
C ILE A 206 -12.99 -5.91 0.46
N GLY A 207 -13.89 -5.59 1.40
CA GLY A 207 -13.60 -5.69 2.83
C GLY A 207 -13.29 -7.12 3.28
N GLY A 208 -12.28 -7.24 4.12
CA GLY A 208 -11.93 -8.50 4.79
C GLY A 208 -12.46 -8.60 6.22
N THR A 209 -12.20 -9.73 6.89
CA THR A 209 -12.67 -10.08 8.25
C THR A 209 -11.85 -9.47 9.38
N SER A 210 -10.78 -8.71 9.09
CA SER A 210 -9.90 -8.16 10.13
C SER A 210 -10.67 -7.28 11.13
N SER A 211 -10.44 -7.45 12.45
CA SER A 211 -11.08 -6.66 13.50
C SER A 211 -10.22 -5.46 13.92
N LEU A 212 -10.80 -4.26 13.92
CA LEU A 212 -10.17 -3.09 14.54
C LEU A 212 -10.25 -3.22 16.07
N LYS A 213 -9.12 -3.17 16.76
CA LYS A 213 -9.07 -3.15 18.23
C LYS A 213 -9.15 -1.70 18.72
N PHE A 214 -9.80 -1.46 19.86
CA PHE A 214 -9.92 -0.12 20.48
C PHE A 214 -8.54 0.53 20.72
N LYS A 215 -7.54 -0.27 21.08
CA LYS A 215 -6.13 0.18 21.22
C LYS A 215 -5.58 0.82 19.96
N SER A 216 -6.03 0.42 18.77
CA SER A 216 -5.59 1.00 17.50
C SER A 216 -6.13 2.42 17.28
N VAL A 217 -7.26 2.78 17.87
CA VAL A 217 -7.84 4.12 17.74
C VAL A 217 -7.06 5.15 18.59
N THR A 218 -6.69 4.78 19.82
CA THR A 218 -5.90 5.66 20.70
C THR A 218 -4.48 5.87 20.16
N GLU A 219 -3.89 4.83 19.60
CA GLU A 219 -2.60 4.91 18.90
C GLU A 219 -2.70 5.83 17.69
N ALA A 220 -3.74 5.67 16.87
CA ALA A 220 -3.99 6.51 15.71
C ALA A 220 -4.06 8.00 16.05
N LEU A 221 -4.81 8.37 17.10
CA LEU A 221 -4.89 9.75 17.56
C LEU A 221 -3.53 10.29 18.01
N ARG A 222 -2.77 9.49 18.78
CA ARG A 222 -1.43 9.88 19.24
C ARG A 222 -0.52 10.17 18.04
N ILE A 223 -0.45 9.25 17.06
CA ILE A 223 0.37 9.41 15.87
C ILE A 223 -0.07 10.65 15.08
N LEU A 224 -1.37 10.85 14.87
CA LEU A 224 -1.91 11.98 14.12
C LEU A 224 -1.39 13.33 14.64
N PHE A 225 -1.31 13.51 15.96
CA PHE A 225 -0.77 14.74 16.56
C PHE A 225 0.76 14.82 16.53
N GLN A 226 1.45 13.68 16.44
CA GLN A 226 2.91 13.63 16.36
C GLN A 226 3.45 13.88 14.94
N LEU A 227 2.70 13.57 13.90
CA LEU A 227 3.13 13.64 12.50
C LEU A 227 3.69 15.03 12.12
N LYS A 228 3.02 16.10 12.51
CA LYS A 228 3.51 17.48 12.22
C LYS A 228 4.88 17.80 12.83
N LYS A 229 5.22 17.19 13.96
CA LYS A 229 6.52 17.38 14.62
C LYS A 229 7.60 16.50 14.00
N HIS A 230 7.20 15.33 13.49
CA HIS A 230 8.11 14.30 12.97
C HIS A 230 8.49 14.53 11.51
N GLU A 231 7.72 15.28 10.75
CA GLU A 231 7.88 15.51 9.31
C GLU A 231 9.32 15.85 8.88
N LYS A 232 10.01 16.67 9.67
CA LYS A 232 11.39 17.10 9.34
C LYS A 232 12.41 15.98 9.33
N GLN A 233 12.09 14.82 9.89
CA GLN A 233 12.99 13.68 10.02
C GLN A 233 12.78 12.64 8.91
N ILE A 234 11.66 12.70 8.19
CA ILE A 234 11.32 11.70 7.17
C ILE A 234 12.04 11.95 5.84
N PHE A 235 12.35 13.20 5.50
CA PHE A 235 13.02 13.51 4.25
C PHE A 235 14.53 13.60 4.45
N ILE A 236 15.25 12.86 3.60
CA ILE A 236 16.71 12.94 3.51
C ILE A 236 17.06 14.28 2.86
N GLN A 237 17.91 15.07 3.54
CA GLN A 237 18.38 16.36 3.04
C GLN A 237 19.39 16.19 1.90
#